data_fbea9451be4ffff49ba844e0aab21a69
#
_entry.id   fbea9451be4ffff49ba844e0aab21a69
#
_cell.length_a   1.000
_cell.length_b   1.000
_cell.length_c   1.000
_cell.angle_alpha   90.00
_cell.angle_beta   90.00
_cell.angle_gamma   90.00
#
_symmetry.space_group_name_H-M   'P 1'
#
loop_
_entity.id
_entity.type
_entity.pdbx_description
1 polymer ?
#
loop_
_entity_poly.entity_id
_entity_poly.type
_entity_poly.pdbx_seq_one_letter_code
_entity_poly.pdbx_strand_id
1 'polypeptide(L)'
;MITHRRGHNFQSVGSRLLIKEEIECDKINKSLGKYLDQLGEQHKDVSPGNMSSSKDLKYGVDMSNSLKSNLFASIHMNSSTGEVKGALGCEVWVYSDKELIQAKRVCQELEKLGFKNRGVKVNPEYYELKNTKCKAMIIEVCFVNSKTDVEIYNKVGYDAIGKAIAQGLTGKTILDNTNVNKGVFQVVTESFSNKEFAIQYQEKLKEKGVSSFLQYKEI
;
A
#
# COMPACT_ATOMS: atom_id res chain seq x y z
N MET A 1 2.08 15.45 -4.05
CA MET A 1 2.95 14.87 -3.00
C MET A 1 2.10 14.18 -1.95
N ILE A 2 2.52 13.00 -1.52
CA ILE A 2 1.92 12.23 -0.41
C ILE A 2 2.76 12.47 0.84
N THR A 3 2.14 12.80 1.96
CA THR A 3 2.80 12.74 3.27
C THR A 3 2.30 11.52 4.03
N HIS A 4 3.20 10.84 4.71
CA HIS A 4 2.86 9.67 5.49
C HIS A 4 3.63 9.64 6.80
N ARG A 5 3.11 8.93 7.80
CA ARG A 5 3.75 8.78 9.09
C ARG A 5 3.37 7.50 9.81
N ARG A 6 4.18 7.08 10.77
CA ARG A 6 3.76 6.13 11.79
C ARG A 6 2.85 6.82 12.81
N GLY A 7 1.88 6.11 13.37
CA GLY A 7 0.88 6.63 14.29
C GLY A 7 1.40 7.05 15.65
N HIS A 8 2.35 6.35 16.19
CA HIS A 8 2.92 6.56 17.53
C HIS A 8 4.44 6.75 17.46
N ASN A 9 5.06 7.09 18.58
CA ASN A 9 6.52 7.15 18.72
C ASN A 9 6.97 6.37 19.97
N PHE A 10 8.29 6.18 20.14
CA PHE A 10 8.82 5.34 21.22
C PHE A 10 8.74 5.97 22.62
N GLN A 11 8.38 7.26 22.74
CA GLN A 11 8.06 7.92 23.98
C GLN A 11 6.56 7.91 24.26
N SER A 12 5.72 8.07 23.24
CA SER A 12 4.26 8.00 23.30
C SER A 12 3.79 6.77 22.53
N VAL A 13 3.90 5.64 23.19
CA VAL A 13 3.63 4.32 22.60
C VAL A 13 2.15 4.12 22.32
N GLY A 14 1.86 3.26 21.33
CA GLY A 14 0.52 2.83 21.00
C GLY A 14 0.07 1.62 21.80
N SER A 15 -0.89 0.90 21.24
CA SER A 15 -1.41 -0.32 21.84
C SER A 15 -0.38 -1.44 21.84
N ARG A 16 -0.33 -2.20 22.93
CA ARG A 16 0.62 -3.31 23.12
C ARG A 16 -0.09 -4.49 23.73
N LEU A 17 -0.19 -5.59 23.00
CA LEU A 17 -0.64 -6.87 23.53
C LEU A 17 0.15 -8.02 22.89
N LEU A 18 -0.30 -8.56 21.76
CA LEU A 18 0.41 -9.61 21.05
C LEU A 18 1.58 -9.06 20.22
N ILE A 19 1.42 -7.83 19.72
CA ILE A 19 2.47 -7.05 19.05
C ILE A 19 2.46 -5.62 19.57
N LYS A 20 3.51 -4.84 19.26
CA LYS A 20 3.69 -3.45 19.73
C LYS A 20 3.46 -2.49 18.59
N GLU A 21 2.39 -1.73 18.64
CA GLU A 21 1.94 -0.86 17.56
C GLU A 21 3.03 0.09 17.06
N GLU A 22 3.70 0.81 17.96
CA GLU A 22 4.71 1.80 17.56
C GLU A 22 5.91 1.21 16.82
N ILE A 23 6.24 -0.06 17.11
CA ILE A 23 7.34 -0.78 16.45
C ILE A 23 6.90 -1.20 15.05
N GLU A 24 5.73 -1.79 14.95
CA GLU A 24 5.27 -2.36 13.69
C GLU A 24 4.83 -1.25 12.72
N CYS A 25 4.20 -0.17 13.22
CA CYS A 25 3.89 1.01 12.41
C CYS A 25 5.14 1.70 11.85
N ASP A 26 6.25 1.74 12.61
CA ASP A 26 7.52 2.29 12.12
C ASP A 26 8.10 1.46 10.96
N LYS A 27 8.06 0.12 11.07
CA LYS A 27 8.49 -0.80 10.00
C LYS A 27 7.63 -0.65 8.75
N ILE A 28 6.31 -0.63 8.91
CA ILE A 28 5.36 -0.48 7.79
C ILE A 28 5.55 0.88 7.11
N ASN A 29 5.70 1.95 7.89
CA ASN A 29 5.88 3.31 7.36
C ASN A 29 7.17 3.44 6.53
N LYS A 30 8.28 2.84 6.97
CA LYS A 30 9.54 2.78 6.21
C LYS A 30 9.37 2.00 4.92
N SER A 31 8.68 0.87 4.98
CA SER A 31 8.38 0.06 3.79
C SER A 31 7.46 0.80 2.83
N LEU A 32 6.44 1.51 3.33
CA LEU A 32 5.58 2.37 2.50
C LEU A 32 6.42 3.39 1.72
N GLY A 33 7.34 4.11 2.39
CA GLY A 33 8.25 5.07 1.74
C GLY A 33 9.05 4.43 0.61
N LYS A 34 9.69 3.28 0.87
CA LYS A 34 10.43 2.49 -0.13
C LYS A 34 9.58 2.20 -1.38
N TYR A 35 8.31 1.79 -1.19
CA TYR A 35 7.45 1.45 -2.32
C TYR A 35 6.86 2.68 -3.03
N LEU A 36 6.67 3.80 -2.33
CA LEU A 36 6.34 5.07 -2.98
C LEU A 36 7.48 5.57 -3.86
N ASP A 37 8.75 5.43 -3.41
CA ASP A 37 9.94 5.70 -4.25
C ASP A 37 9.95 4.80 -5.50
N GLN A 38 9.71 3.50 -5.34
CA GLN A 38 9.68 2.55 -6.46
C GLN A 38 8.57 2.87 -7.47
N LEU A 39 7.45 3.43 -7.03
CA LEU A 39 6.35 3.88 -7.89
C LEU A 39 6.59 5.27 -8.52
N GLY A 40 7.71 5.93 -8.20
CA GLY A 40 8.03 7.28 -8.67
C GLY A 40 7.12 8.36 -8.07
N GLU A 41 6.60 8.13 -6.86
CA GLU A 41 5.72 9.08 -6.19
C GLU A 41 6.52 10.10 -5.38
N GLN A 42 6.15 11.34 -5.51
CA GLN A 42 6.69 12.38 -4.64
C GLN A 42 6.05 12.23 -3.25
N HIS A 43 6.86 11.88 -2.26
CA HIS A 43 6.38 11.67 -0.89
C HIS A 43 7.34 12.21 0.18
N LYS A 44 6.84 12.29 1.41
CA LYS A 44 7.63 12.67 2.59
C LYS A 44 7.11 11.94 3.82
N ASP A 45 8.03 11.27 4.54
CA ASP A 45 7.79 10.83 5.91
C ASP A 45 7.80 12.04 6.83
N VAL A 46 6.67 12.26 7.49
CA VAL A 46 6.48 13.35 8.47
C VAL A 46 6.34 12.82 9.90
N SER A 47 6.90 11.66 10.17
CA SER A 47 7.02 11.12 11.51
C SER A 47 8.00 11.96 12.34
N PRO A 48 7.64 12.43 13.52
CA PRO A 48 8.58 13.13 14.39
C PRO A 48 9.55 12.18 15.08
N GLY A 49 10.52 12.73 15.78
CA GLY A 49 11.28 12.01 16.79
C GLY A 49 10.41 11.68 18.02
N ASN A 50 11.04 11.25 19.11
CA ASN A 50 10.34 10.96 20.36
C ASN A 50 9.81 12.25 21.02
N MET A 51 8.52 12.28 21.29
CA MET A 51 7.84 13.40 21.95
C MET A 51 6.49 12.97 22.53
N SER A 52 5.85 13.86 23.29
CA SER A 52 4.50 13.60 23.85
C SER A 52 3.46 13.45 22.74
N SER A 53 2.39 12.70 22.99
CA SER A 53 1.34 12.38 22.03
C SER A 53 0.77 13.62 21.32
N SER A 54 0.43 14.67 22.09
CA SER A 54 -0.14 15.90 21.51
C SER A 54 0.84 16.62 20.56
N LYS A 55 2.13 16.65 20.92
CA LYS A 55 3.17 17.24 20.05
C LYS A 55 3.40 16.37 18.81
N ASP A 56 3.36 15.06 18.95
CA ASP A 56 3.51 14.08 17.87
C ASP A 56 2.44 14.25 16.79
N LEU A 57 1.17 14.28 17.21
CA LEU A 57 0.04 14.51 16.29
C LEU A 57 0.14 15.87 15.60
N LYS A 58 0.43 16.93 16.40
CA LYS A 58 0.57 18.28 15.87
C LYS A 58 1.70 18.39 14.84
N TYR A 59 2.86 17.80 15.11
CA TYR A 59 4.01 17.83 14.21
C TYR A 59 3.68 17.24 12.83
N GLY A 60 3.12 16.03 12.79
CA GLY A 60 2.76 15.37 11.53
C GLY A 60 1.78 16.19 10.69
N VAL A 61 0.75 16.74 11.34
CA VAL A 61 -0.25 17.60 10.68
C VAL A 61 0.36 18.90 10.19
N ASP A 62 1.13 19.61 11.00
CA ASP A 62 1.77 20.89 10.63
C ASP A 62 2.74 20.70 9.47
N MET A 63 3.55 19.64 9.50
CA MET A 63 4.47 19.30 8.41
C MET A 63 3.71 19.01 7.11
N SER A 64 2.67 18.19 7.15
CA SER A 64 1.83 17.91 5.98
C SER A 64 1.22 19.18 5.39
N ASN A 65 0.67 20.05 6.26
CA ASN A 65 0.07 21.31 5.87
C ASN A 65 1.09 22.30 5.28
N SER A 66 2.29 22.40 5.88
CA SER A 66 3.37 23.28 5.39
C SER A 66 3.89 22.86 4.01
N LEU A 67 3.97 21.56 3.77
CA LEU A 67 4.36 20.96 2.49
C LEU A 67 3.26 21.03 1.42
N LYS A 68 2.07 21.51 1.77
CA LYS A 68 0.89 21.58 0.87
C LYS A 68 0.62 20.22 0.22
N SER A 69 0.61 19.16 1.02
CA SER A 69 0.36 17.80 0.57
C SER A 69 -0.98 17.66 -0.12
N ASN A 70 -1.11 16.68 -1.02
CA ASN A 70 -2.37 16.33 -1.66
C ASN A 70 -3.09 15.21 -0.90
N LEU A 71 -2.32 14.41 -0.15
CA LEU A 71 -2.80 13.27 0.61
C LEU A 71 -1.92 13.08 1.86
N PHE A 72 -2.56 12.83 2.99
CA PHE A 72 -1.91 12.46 4.25
C PHE A 72 -2.38 11.08 4.70
N ALA A 73 -1.45 10.22 5.09
CA ALA A 73 -1.72 8.87 5.58
C ALA A 73 -1.00 8.61 6.90
N SER A 74 -1.72 8.32 7.95
CA SER A 74 -1.19 7.89 9.25
C SER A 74 -1.41 6.39 9.44
N ILE A 75 -0.35 5.67 9.81
CA ILE A 75 -0.37 4.21 9.93
C ILE A 75 -0.49 3.82 11.40
N HIS A 76 -1.53 3.10 11.70
CA HIS A 76 -1.90 2.63 13.03
C HIS A 76 -2.20 1.14 13.06
N MET A 77 -2.29 0.60 14.25
CA MET A 77 -2.85 -0.72 14.54
C MET A 77 -3.95 -0.56 15.59
N ASN A 78 -5.09 -1.14 15.30
CA ASN A 78 -6.26 -1.04 16.16
C ASN A 78 -6.13 -1.90 17.42
N SER A 79 -6.98 -1.63 18.40
CA SER A 79 -7.12 -2.43 19.59
C SER A 79 -8.57 -2.48 20.05
N SER A 80 -8.96 -3.60 20.63
CA SER A 80 -10.24 -3.77 21.32
C SER A 80 -10.02 -4.24 22.75
N THR A 81 -11.09 -4.47 23.50
CA THR A 81 -10.98 -4.92 24.88
C THR A 81 -10.54 -6.38 24.96
N GLY A 82 -9.42 -6.63 25.64
CA GLY A 82 -8.89 -7.98 25.89
C GLY A 82 -8.36 -8.68 24.66
N GLU A 83 -7.92 -9.93 24.83
CA GLU A 83 -7.45 -10.77 23.74
C GLU A 83 -8.63 -11.40 22.99
N VAL A 84 -8.59 -11.34 21.66
CA VAL A 84 -9.61 -11.88 20.77
C VAL A 84 -9.02 -13.01 19.92
N LYS A 85 -9.68 -14.17 19.87
CA LYS A 85 -9.21 -15.32 19.07
C LYS A 85 -9.43 -15.12 17.57
N GLY A 86 -10.60 -14.57 17.18
CA GLY A 86 -11.01 -14.42 15.78
C GLY A 86 -10.47 -13.18 15.09
N ALA A 87 -10.58 -13.13 13.76
CA ALA A 87 -10.18 -11.99 12.95
C ALA A 87 -11.07 -10.76 13.19
N LEU A 88 -10.44 -9.64 13.52
CA LEU A 88 -11.08 -8.34 13.59
C LEU A 88 -10.84 -7.52 12.30
N GLY A 89 -9.61 -7.53 11.75
CA GLY A 89 -9.30 -7.06 10.41
C GLY A 89 -8.80 -5.62 10.31
N CYS A 90 -8.84 -5.07 9.10
CA CYS A 90 -8.37 -3.73 8.77
C CYS A 90 -9.50 -2.74 8.52
N GLU A 91 -9.27 -1.45 8.75
CA GLU A 91 -10.20 -0.36 8.45
C GLU A 91 -9.45 0.92 8.15
N VAL A 92 -10.08 1.86 7.47
CA VAL A 92 -9.52 3.19 7.21
C VAL A 92 -10.48 4.26 7.69
N TRP A 93 -9.99 5.17 8.52
CA TRP A 93 -10.77 6.30 9.01
C TRP A 93 -10.50 7.53 8.16
N VAL A 94 -11.55 8.28 7.84
CA VAL A 94 -11.52 9.55 7.10
C VAL A 94 -12.34 10.61 7.82
N TYR A 95 -12.12 11.89 7.48
CA TYR A 95 -12.87 13.00 8.09
C TYR A 95 -14.37 12.95 7.80
N SER A 96 -14.75 12.86 6.52
CA SER A 96 -16.16 12.90 6.09
C SER A 96 -16.48 12.07 4.84
N ASP A 97 -15.51 11.86 3.96
CA ASP A 97 -15.71 11.25 2.65
C ASP A 97 -15.47 9.74 2.66
N LYS A 98 -16.52 8.96 2.94
CA LYS A 98 -16.48 7.48 2.84
C LYS A 98 -16.16 6.97 1.44
N GLU A 99 -16.35 7.80 0.43
CA GLU A 99 -16.10 7.46 -0.97
C GLU A 99 -14.67 7.76 -1.41
N LEU A 100 -13.82 8.24 -0.51
CA LEU A 100 -12.42 8.51 -0.80
C LEU A 100 -11.76 7.26 -1.41
N ILE A 101 -11.48 7.34 -2.71
CA ILE A 101 -11.04 6.18 -3.52
C ILE A 101 -9.74 5.57 -2.99
N GLN A 102 -8.82 6.39 -2.46
CA GLN A 102 -7.58 5.92 -1.88
C GLN A 102 -7.83 5.07 -0.63
N ALA A 103 -8.75 5.49 0.25
CA ALA A 103 -9.11 4.75 1.46
C ALA A 103 -9.74 3.39 1.11
N LYS A 104 -10.65 3.36 0.14
CA LYS A 104 -11.25 2.11 -0.34
C LYS A 104 -10.21 1.16 -0.91
N ARG A 105 -9.29 1.66 -1.75
CA ARG A 105 -8.22 0.83 -2.32
C ARG A 105 -7.28 0.28 -1.25
N VAL A 106 -6.91 1.08 -0.25
CA VAL A 106 -6.08 0.60 0.87
C VAL A 106 -6.76 -0.56 1.58
N CYS A 107 -8.06 -0.45 1.91
CA CYS A 107 -8.81 -1.57 2.49
C CYS A 107 -8.78 -2.82 1.60
N GLN A 108 -8.96 -2.67 0.28
CA GLN A 108 -8.94 -3.77 -0.69
C GLN A 108 -7.56 -4.41 -0.82
N GLU A 109 -6.48 -3.62 -0.82
CA GLU A 109 -5.13 -4.16 -0.90
C GLU A 109 -4.74 -4.92 0.38
N LEU A 110 -5.15 -4.45 1.56
CA LEU A 110 -4.97 -5.18 2.82
C LEU A 110 -5.81 -6.47 2.86
N GLU A 111 -7.03 -6.44 2.31
CA GLU A 111 -7.89 -7.63 2.18
C GLU A 111 -7.22 -8.73 1.33
N LYS A 112 -6.54 -8.38 0.25
CA LYS A 112 -5.79 -9.33 -0.59
C LYS A 112 -4.68 -10.04 0.19
N LEU A 113 -4.15 -9.45 1.25
CA LEU A 113 -3.19 -10.07 2.15
C LEU A 113 -3.83 -11.03 3.16
N GLY A 114 -5.17 -11.07 3.22
CA GLY A 114 -5.94 -11.96 4.10
C GLY A 114 -6.58 -11.26 5.30
N PHE A 115 -6.40 -9.97 5.50
CA PHE A 115 -7.10 -9.24 6.57
C PHE A 115 -8.60 -9.09 6.25
N LYS A 116 -9.44 -9.25 7.26
CA LYS A 116 -10.87 -8.96 7.12
C LYS A 116 -11.06 -7.48 6.83
N ASN A 117 -11.70 -7.15 5.72
CA ASN A 117 -11.98 -5.77 5.33
C ASN A 117 -13.21 -5.23 6.08
N ARG A 118 -13.00 -4.23 6.94
CA ARG A 118 -14.05 -3.53 7.69
C ARG A 118 -14.51 -2.25 7.01
N GLY A 119 -13.87 -1.90 5.89
CA GLY A 119 -14.22 -0.75 5.06
C GLY A 119 -13.76 0.59 5.60
N VAL A 120 -14.24 1.64 4.93
CA VAL A 120 -13.96 3.03 5.27
C VAL A 120 -14.95 3.54 6.29
N LYS A 121 -14.45 4.23 7.32
CA LYS A 121 -15.24 4.80 8.42
C LYS A 121 -15.00 6.29 8.53
N VAL A 122 -15.95 7.00 9.11
CA VAL A 122 -15.89 8.45 9.33
C VAL A 122 -15.71 8.74 10.81
N ASN A 123 -14.75 9.58 11.14
CA ASN A 123 -14.62 10.19 12.45
C ASN A 123 -14.02 11.59 12.35
N PRO A 124 -14.83 12.66 12.38
CA PRO A 124 -14.36 14.04 12.26
C PRO A 124 -13.63 14.55 13.51
N GLU A 125 -13.63 13.79 14.61
CA GLU A 125 -13.00 14.22 15.86
C GLU A 125 -11.54 13.78 16.00
N TYR A 126 -11.07 12.87 15.17
CA TYR A 126 -9.65 12.52 15.17
C TYR A 126 -8.78 13.71 14.77
N TYR A 127 -7.81 14.05 15.63
CA TYR A 127 -6.99 15.24 15.47
C TYR A 127 -6.34 15.35 14.08
N GLU A 128 -5.75 14.27 13.60
CA GLU A 128 -5.08 14.23 12.31
C GLU A 128 -6.04 14.45 11.14
N LEU A 129 -7.24 13.87 11.20
CA LEU A 129 -8.26 14.05 10.19
C LEU A 129 -8.85 15.46 10.17
N LYS A 130 -9.10 16.02 11.39
CA LYS A 130 -9.73 17.33 11.59
C LYS A 130 -8.83 18.50 11.18
N ASN A 131 -7.51 18.37 11.44
CA ASN A 131 -6.58 19.50 11.31
C ASN A 131 -5.71 19.44 10.06
N THR A 132 -5.76 18.35 9.27
CA THR A 132 -5.06 18.25 8.00
C THR A 132 -5.88 18.91 6.89
N LYS A 133 -5.23 19.80 6.11
CA LYS A 133 -5.89 20.60 5.06
C LYS A 133 -6.14 19.83 3.77
N CYS A 134 -5.39 18.77 3.51
CA CYS A 134 -5.61 17.90 2.35
C CYS A 134 -6.48 16.69 2.72
N LYS A 135 -6.74 15.81 1.72
CA LYS A 135 -7.35 14.50 1.98
C LYS A 135 -6.49 13.75 2.99
N ALA A 136 -7.09 13.29 4.08
CA ALA A 136 -6.38 12.61 5.17
C ALA A 136 -7.06 11.29 5.53
N MET A 137 -6.24 10.31 5.91
CA MET A 137 -6.71 9.03 6.39
C MET A 137 -5.83 8.48 7.52
N ILE A 138 -6.46 7.73 8.42
CA ILE A 138 -5.81 6.88 9.41
C ILE A 138 -6.06 5.43 8.99
N ILE A 139 -4.99 4.68 8.80
CA ILE A 139 -5.02 3.29 8.32
C ILE A 139 -4.79 2.38 9.52
N GLU A 140 -5.84 1.68 9.92
CA GLU A 140 -5.78 0.65 10.96
C GLU A 140 -5.53 -0.70 10.29
N VAL A 141 -4.27 -1.13 10.28
CA VAL A 141 -3.81 -2.30 9.51
C VAL A 141 -4.43 -3.60 10.01
N CYS A 142 -4.44 -3.78 11.33
CA CYS A 142 -5.03 -4.92 12.02
C CYS A 142 -5.16 -4.65 13.51
N PHE A 143 -5.76 -5.56 14.27
CA PHE A 143 -5.89 -5.43 15.72
C PHE A 143 -4.72 -6.12 16.44
N VAL A 144 -3.98 -5.36 17.27
CA VAL A 144 -2.83 -5.89 18.05
C VAL A 144 -3.20 -6.97 19.05
N ASN A 145 -4.49 -7.10 19.39
CA ASN A 145 -5.04 -8.04 20.35
C ASN A 145 -5.89 -9.16 19.71
N SER A 146 -5.94 -9.25 18.39
CA SER A 146 -6.55 -10.36 17.66
C SER A 146 -5.48 -11.40 17.28
N LYS A 147 -5.64 -12.64 17.76
CA LYS A 147 -4.69 -13.73 17.41
C LYS A 147 -4.64 -13.95 15.91
N THR A 148 -5.79 -14.06 15.27
CA THR A 148 -5.86 -14.31 13.83
C THR A 148 -5.25 -13.16 13.02
N ASP A 149 -5.50 -11.89 13.40
CA ASP A 149 -4.90 -10.76 12.70
C ASP A 149 -3.36 -10.75 12.84
N VAL A 150 -2.86 -11.05 14.05
CA VAL A 150 -1.42 -11.10 14.31
C VAL A 150 -0.77 -12.30 13.60
N GLU A 151 -1.44 -13.45 13.49
CA GLU A 151 -0.98 -14.57 12.66
C GLU A 151 -0.87 -14.20 11.19
N ILE A 152 -1.86 -13.50 10.64
CA ILE A 152 -1.82 -12.97 9.27
C ILE A 152 -0.66 -11.98 9.13
N TYR A 153 -0.54 -11.01 10.05
CA TYR A 153 0.53 -10.03 10.07
C TYR A 153 1.92 -10.69 10.03
N ASN A 154 2.16 -11.68 10.91
CA ASN A 154 3.43 -12.40 10.99
C ASN A 154 3.72 -13.21 9.72
N LYS A 155 2.70 -13.75 9.08
CA LYS A 155 2.82 -14.52 7.83
C LYS A 155 3.17 -13.64 6.64
N VAL A 156 2.52 -12.49 6.49
CA VAL A 156 2.71 -11.60 5.33
C VAL A 156 3.87 -10.63 5.50
N GLY A 157 4.13 -10.19 6.73
CA GLY A 157 5.19 -9.28 7.11
C GLY A 157 4.90 -7.80 6.78
N TYR A 158 5.60 -6.92 7.47
CA TYR A 158 5.45 -5.46 7.33
C TYR A 158 5.77 -4.95 5.91
N ASP A 159 6.66 -5.63 5.18
CA ASP A 159 7.08 -5.20 3.84
C ASP A 159 5.95 -5.37 2.82
N ALA A 160 5.25 -6.51 2.83
CA ALA A 160 4.07 -6.72 2.00
C ALA A 160 2.93 -5.75 2.33
N ILE A 161 2.76 -5.42 3.61
CA ILE A 161 1.76 -4.46 4.08
C ILE A 161 2.09 -3.05 3.57
N GLY A 162 3.35 -2.60 3.70
CA GLY A 162 3.79 -1.32 3.17
C GLY A 162 3.60 -1.22 1.65
N LYS A 163 3.88 -2.30 0.90
CA LYS A 163 3.59 -2.42 -0.53
C LYS A 163 2.10 -2.27 -0.84
N ALA A 164 1.26 -2.99 -0.12
CA ALA A 164 -0.19 -2.95 -0.29
C ALA A 164 -0.75 -1.53 -0.05
N ILE A 165 -0.29 -0.86 1.00
CA ILE A 165 -0.68 0.52 1.29
C ILE A 165 -0.22 1.46 0.15
N ALA A 166 1.02 1.36 -0.34
CA ALA A 166 1.51 2.17 -1.46
C ALA A 166 0.64 2.00 -2.71
N GLN A 167 0.30 0.75 -3.06
CA GLN A 167 -0.60 0.44 -4.18
C GLN A 167 -2.00 1.04 -3.96
N GLY A 168 -2.55 0.93 -2.76
CA GLY A 168 -3.85 1.50 -2.42
C GLY A 168 -3.88 3.03 -2.51
N LEU A 169 -2.86 3.72 -1.98
CA LEU A 169 -2.75 5.18 -2.02
C LEU A 169 -2.63 5.70 -3.46
N THR A 170 -1.86 5.03 -4.30
CA THR A 170 -1.54 5.49 -5.65
C THR A 170 -2.46 4.95 -6.74
N GLY A 171 -3.01 3.75 -6.54
CA GLY A 171 -3.72 2.98 -7.55
C GLY A 171 -2.80 2.36 -8.60
N LYS A 172 -1.49 2.39 -8.38
CA LYS A 172 -0.49 1.75 -9.23
C LYS A 172 -0.17 0.36 -8.67
N THR A 173 0.22 -0.57 -9.55
CA THR A 173 0.62 -1.93 -9.17
C THR A 173 2.13 -2.07 -9.26
N ILE A 174 2.73 -2.65 -8.23
CA ILE A 174 4.14 -3.03 -8.22
C ILE A 174 4.24 -4.49 -8.64
N LEU A 175 4.80 -4.72 -9.81
CA LEU A 175 5.07 -6.07 -10.29
C LEU A 175 6.22 -6.68 -9.49
N ASP A 176 5.99 -7.83 -8.89
CA ASP A 176 7.05 -8.60 -8.24
C ASP A 176 7.93 -9.23 -9.31
N ASN A 177 9.16 -8.75 -9.43
CA ASN A 177 10.15 -9.38 -10.31
C ASN A 177 10.54 -10.80 -9.85
N THR A 178 9.98 -11.31 -8.74
CA THR A 178 10.24 -12.67 -8.24
C THR A 178 9.52 -13.74 -9.04
N ASN A 179 8.53 -13.39 -9.87
CA ASN A 179 7.94 -14.26 -10.89
C ASN A 179 8.33 -13.81 -12.30
N VAL A 180 9.60 -13.51 -12.53
CA VAL A 180 10.12 -13.71 -13.88
C VAL A 180 10.10 -15.23 -14.07
N ASN A 181 8.96 -15.77 -14.50
CA ASN A 181 8.97 -17.05 -15.16
C ASN A 181 10.14 -16.97 -16.14
N LYS A 182 11.03 -17.97 -16.12
CA LYS A 182 12.10 -18.11 -17.13
C LYS A 182 11.50 -18.37 -18.52
N GLY A 183 10.34 -17.78 -18.80
CA GLY A 183 9.60 -17.82 -20.03
C GLY A 183 9.70 -16.48 -20.74
N VAL A 184 9.75 -16.52 -22.03
CA VAL A 184 9.72 -15.34 -22.90
C VAL A 184 8.25 -14.95 -23.11
N PHE A 185 7.90 -13.69 -22.79
CA PHE A 185 6.60 -13.14 -23.21
C PHE A 185 6.70 -12.80 -24.70
N GLN A 186 5.85 -13.41 -25.50
CA GLN A 186 5.78 -13.16 -26.94
C GLN A 186 4.57 -12.29 -27.24
N VAL A 187 4.78 -11.23 -27.98
CA VAL A 187 3.69 -10.49 -28.61
C VAL A 187 3.52 -11.05 -30.01
N VAL A 188 2.44 -11.77 -30.24
CA VAL A 188 2.09 -12.28 -31.58
C VAL A 188 1.33 -11.18 -32.30
N THR A 189 1.97 -10.61 -33.32
CA THR A 189 1.39 -9.51 -34.11
C THR A 189 0.56 -10.01 -35.28
N GLU A 190 0.83 -11.25 -35.76
CA GLU A 190 0.16 -11.85 -36.91
C GLU A 190 0.25 -13.37 -36.84
N SER A 191 -0.72 -14.07 -37.46
CA SER A 191 -0.73 -15.52 -37.63
C SER A 191 -1.02 -15.88 -39.08
N PHE A 192 -0.25 -16.80 -39.62
CA PHE A 192 -0.35 -17.21 -41.02
C PHE A 192 -0.60 -18.72 -41.12
N SER A 193 -1.52 -19.11 -41.99
CA SER A 193 -1.75 -20.53 -42.35
C SER A 193 -0.70 -21.08 -43.35
N ASN A 194 0.05 -20.19 -44.00
CA ASN A 194 1.10 -20.52 -44.97
C ASN A 194 2.46 -20.02 -44.48
N LYS A 195 3.45 -20.93 -44.48
CA LYS A 195 4.81 -20.67 -44.00
C LYS A 195 5.53 -19.61 -44.85
N GLU A 196 5.32 -19.57 -46.14
CA GLU A 196 5.98 -18.62 -47.07
C GLU A 196 5.52 -17.18 -46.77
N PHE A 197 4.23 -16.97 -46.54
CA PHE A 197 3.72 -15.65 -46.12
C PHE A 197 4.27 -15.20 -44.76
N ALA A 198 4.42 -16.13 -43.83
CA ALA A 198 5.04 -15.85 -42.56
C ALA A 198 6.51 -15.36 -42.68
N ILE A 199 7.28 -16.05 -43.58
CA ILE A 199 8.67 -15.68 -43.89
C ILE A 199 8.73 -14.28 -44.53
N GLN A 200 7.89 -13.99 -45.52
CA GLN A 200 7.85 -12.68 -46.18
C GLN A 200 7.50 -11.55 -45.20
N TYR A 201 6.59 -11.84 -44.27
CA TYR A 201 6.23 -10.86 -43.20
C TYR A 201 7.39 -10.64 -42.23
N GLN A 202 8.11 -11.70 -41.87
CA GLN A 202 9.31 -11.61 -41.05
C GLN A 202 10.39 -10.72 -41.66
N GLU A 203 10.61 -10.86 -42.99
CA GLU A 203 11.56 -10.02 -43.72
C GLU A 203 11.15 -8.54 -43.71
N LYS A 204 9.86 -8.24 -43.92
CA LYS A 204 9.34 -6.88 -43.80
C LYS A 204 9.50 -6.26 -42.40
N LEU A 205 9.37 -7.07 -41.35
CA LEU A 205 9.63 -6.63 -39.97
C LEU A 205 11.11 -6.33 -39.77
N LYS A 206 12.00 -7.16 -40.29
CA LYS A 206 13.46 -6.97 -40.24
C LYS A 206 13.89 -5.68 -40.94
N GLU A 207 13.32 -5.37 -42.11
CA GLU A 207 13.56 -4.11 -42.83
C GLU A 207 13.17 -2.88 -42.00
N LYS A 208 12.17 -3.02 -41.11
CA LYS A 208 11.73 -2.00 -40.17
C LYS A 208 12.49 -2.00 -38.83
N GLY A 209 13.57 -2.79 -38.72
CA GLY A 209 14.38 -2.90 -37.50
C GLY A 209 13.73 -3.74 -36.39
N VAL A 210 12.68 -4.49 -36.69
CA VAL A 210 11.99 -5.34 -35.72
C VAL A 210 12.57 -6.75 -35.78
N SER A 211 13.15 -7.23 -34.67
CA SER A 211 13.58 -8.62 -34.53
C SER A 211 12.37 -9.52 -34.27
N SER A 212 12.23 -10.59 -35.07
CA SER A 212 11.12 -11.53 -34.98
C SER A 212 11.58 -12.96 -35.24
N PHE A 213 10.79 -13.95 -34.81
CA PHE A 213 11.02 -15.36 -35.07
C PHE A 213 9.70 -16.04 -35.49
N LEU A 214 9.80 -17.14 -36.21
CA LEU A 214 8.67 -17.96 -36.59
C LEU A 214 8.53 -19.13 -35.64
N GLN A 215 7.30 -19.37 -35.18
CA GLN A 215 6.94 -20.53 -34.37
C GLN A 215 5.80 -21.27 -35.07
N TYR A 216 6.01 -22.54 -35.36
CA TYR A 216 4.95 -23.43 -35.86
C TYR A 216 4.16 -23.95 -34.64
N LYS A 217 2.84 -23.89 -34.76
CA LYS A 217 1.92 -24.48 -33.79
C LYS A 217 0.87 -25.28 -34.57
N GLU A 218 0.79 -26.55 -34.30
CA GLU A 218 -0.28 -27.41 -34.79
C GLU A 218 -1.60 -27.02 -34.15
N ILE A 219 -2.69 -26.91 -34.95
CA ILE A 219 -4.03 -26.50 -34.50
C ILE A 219 -4.90 -27.74 -34.40
#